data_ca88e1cd0f2aa5b1e32a7ae4b3d4a2a9
#
_entry.id   ca88e1cd0f2aa5b1e32a7ae4b3d4a2a9
#
_cell.length_a   1.000
_cell.length_b   1.000
_cell.length_c   1.000
_cell.angle_alpha   90.00
_cell.angle_beta   90.00
_cell.angle_gamma   90.00
#
_symmetry.space_group_name_H-M   'P 1'
#
loop_
_entity.id
_entity.type
_entity.pdbx_description
1 polymer ?
#
loop_
_entity_poly.entity_id
_entity_poly.type
_entity_poly.pdbx_seq_one_letter_code
_entity_poly.pdbx_strand_id
1 'polypeptide(L)'
;MESIGLYIHIPFCRQKCLYCDFPSWAGREGQMQMYVDALTAEIRAQGKRYENREVISVFFGGGTPTALEIPMLAQLMQAIWESFRVMADAELTTEANPGTLSYEMAAALKQMGFNRLSMGVQAWQNEKLKQLGRIHTIEDFLENYRAVRQAGFENVNVDLMFALPGQSMAEWQETVRQIAALEPEHISAYSLIIEEGTPFYESYRAGKLELVSEEMDREMYHWTVDTLAEWGYGQYEISNFAKAGRQSRHNRIYWQAEEYLGMGLGAHSYMDGKRFHNSYDLQKYISAKGDTSLFREDTELITETDALAEFMFLGLRLTEGVSFARFRQRFGKEMDAVYGKELQELTELGLLLRDESGVRLSRRGIDVSNAVFERFLL
;
A
#
# COMPACT_ATOMS: atom_id res chain seq x y z
N MET A 1 -7.21 20.50 14.21
CA MET A 1 -5.86 20.35 13.61
C MET A 1 -6.01 19.41 12.43
N GLU A 2 -5.26 19.62 11.38
CA GLU A 2 -5.30 18.74 10.20
C GLU A 2 -4.51 17.48 10.49
N SER A 3 -5.06 16.33 10.12
CA SER A 3 -4.44 15.03 10.34
C SER A 3 -3.65 14.58 9.12
N ILE A 4 -2.55 13.85 9.34
CA ILE A 4 -1.69 13.31 8.28
C ILE A 4 -1.35 11.83 8.50
N GLY A 5 -0.99 11.14 7.40
CA GLY A 5 -0.30 9.86 7.43
C GLY A 5 1.21 10.03 7.31
N LEU A 6 2.00 9.19 7.98
CA LEU A 6 3.43 9.10 7.75
C LEU A 6 3.75 7.79 7.02
N TYR A 7 4.47 7.88 5.90
CA TYR A 7 5.05 6.74 5.21
C TYR A 7 6.56 6.71 5.40
N ILE A 8 7.09 5.59 5.86
CA ILE A 8 8.52 5.39 6.12
C ILE A 8 9.05 4.34 5.17
N HIS A 9 9.87 4.75 4.22
CA HIS A 9 10.43 3.83 3.23
C HIS A 9 11.71 3.17 3.73
N ILE A 10 11.76 1.85 3.68
CA ILE A 10 12.92 1.04 4.01
C ILE A 10 13.37 0.28 2.75
N PRO A 11 14.46 0.72 2.07
CA PRO A 11 14.81 0.22 0.74
C PRO A 11 15.63 -1.08 0.74
N PHE A 12 15.56 -1.88 1.79
CA PHE A 12 16.37 -3.09 1.92
C PHE A 12 15.53 -4.36 1.84
N CYS A 13 16.03 -5.34 1.07
CA CYS A 13 15.48 -6.67 0.99
C CYS A 13 16.61 -7.70 1.16
N ARG A 14 16.29 -8.89 1.70
CA ARG A 14 17.24 -10.01 1.64
C ARG A 14 17.44 -10.48 0.20
N GLN A 15 16.36 -10.50 -0.59
CA GLN A 15 16.35 -10.78 -2.02
C GLN A 15 15.25 -9.95 -2.69
N LYS A 16 15.51 -9.41 -3.89
CA LYS A 16 14.51 -8.71 -4.69
C LYS A 16 13.72 -9.73 -5.52
N CYS A 17 12.40 -9.69 -5.42
CA CYS A 17 11.50 -10.55 -6.18
C CYS A 17 11.55 -10.22 -7.67
N LEU A 18 11.25 -11.19 -8.53
CA LEU A 18 11.40 -11.04 -9.99
C LEU A 18 10.38 -10.09 -10.63
N TYR A 19 9.28 -9.81 -9.95
CA TYR A 19 8.21 -8.92 -10.40
C TYR A 19 8.26 -7.51 -9.79
N CYS A 20 9.13 -7.29 -8.77
CA CYS A 20 9.07 -6.10 -7.93
C CYS A 20 9.79 -4.91 -8.58
N ASP A 21 9.07 -3.81 -8.75
CA ASP A 21 9.55 -2.52 -9.25
C ASP A 21 9.91 -1.54 -8.12
N PHE A 22 9.49 -1.80 -6.88
CA PHE A 22 9.76 -0.90 -5.76
C PHE A 22 11.25 -0.58 -5.61
N PRO A 23 11.60 0.68 -5.24
CA PRO A 23 12.97 1.10 -5.01
C PRO A 23 13.56 0.38 -3.79
N SER A 24 14.14 -0.79 -4.03
CA SER A 24 14.72 -1.66 -3.01
C SER A 24 15.90 -2.46 -3.55
N TRP A 25 16.84 -2.80 -2.65
CA TRP A 25 18.07 -3.51 -2.99
C TRP A 25 18.36 -4.63 -2.01
N ALA A 26 18.88 -5.73 -2.54
CA ALA A 26 19.53 -6.79 -1.77
C ALA A 26 21.05 -6.56 -1.73
N GLY A 27 21.73 -7.15 -0.75
CA GLY A 27 23.19 -7.11 -0.64
C GLY A 27 23.78 -5.76 -0.23
N ARG A 28 22.99 -4.92 0.46
CA ARG A 28 23.44 -3.61 0.95
C ARG A 28 23.36 -3.46 2.47
N GLU A 29 23.49 -4.56 3.18
CA GLU A 29 23.38 -4.62 4.64
C GLU A 29 24.37 -3.68 5.34
N GLY A 30 25.59 -3.53 4.78
CA GLY A 30 26.60 -2.60 5.31
C GLY A 30 26.22 -1.11 5.24
N GLN A 31 25.15 -0.75 4.54
CA GLN A 31 24.67 0.63 4.44
C GLN A 31 23.44 0.90 5.33
N MET A 32 22.86 -0.13 5.94
CA MET A 32 21.61 -0.01 6.71
C MET A 32 21.72 1.01 7.85
N GLN A 33 22.78 0.94 8.68
CA GLN A 33 22.92 1.88 9.79
C GLN A 33 23.08 3.34 9.29
N MET A 34 23.89 3.58 8.27
CA MET A 34 24.06 4.93 7.70
C MET A 34 22.74 5.47 7.13
N TYR A 35 21.96 4.60 6.53
CA TYR A 35 20.62 4.96 6.04
C TYR A 35 19.67 5.29 7.19
N VAL A 36 19.64 4.47 8.24
CA VAL A 36 18.79 4.67 9.43
C VAL A 36 19.16 5.97 10.14
N ASP A 37 20.46 6.31 10.22
CA ASP A 37 20.92 7.59 10.79
C ASP A 37 20.44 8.79 9.95
N ALA A 38 20.52 8.71 8.62
CA ALA A 38 20.03 9.75 7.71
C ALA A 38 18.50 9.90 7.79
N LEU A 39 17.76 8.79 7.80
CA LEU A 39 16.31 8.78 7.96
C LEU A 39 15.87 9.31 9.34
N THR A 40 16.58 8.97 10.39
CA THR A 40 16.37 9.52 11.75
C THR A 40 16.51 11.04 11.74
N ALA A 41 17.53 11.57 11.05
CA ALA A 41 17.73 13.01 10.91
C ALA A 41 16.62 13.68 10.09
N GLU A 42 16.15 13.04 9.01
CA GLU A 42 14.98 13.51 8.23
C GLU A 42 13.72 13.54 9.09
N ILE A 43 13.42 12.46 9.82
CA ILE A 43 12.27 12.37 10.73
C ILE A 43 12.25 13.55 11.71
N ARG A 44 13.37 13.84 12.34
CA ARG A 44 13.49 14.97 13.27
C ARG A 44 13.32 16.33 12.60
N ALA A 45 13.86 16.50 11.40
CA ALA A 45 13.73 17.74 10.65
C ALA A 45 12.28 17.98 10.21
N GLN A 46 11.60 16.94 9.71
CA GLN A 46 10.20 17.02 9.28
C GLN A 46 9.24 17.15 10.46
N GLY A 47 9.49 16.47 11.57
CA GLY A 47 8.69 16.60 12.79
C GLY A 47 8.67 18.03 13.31
N LYS A 48 9.80 18.72 13.27
CA LYS A 48 9.88 20.15 13.61
C LYS A 48 9.09 21.04 12.64
N ARG A 49 9.08 20.69 11.35
CA ARG A 49 8.33 21.44 10.34
C ARG A 49 6.81 21.26 10.47
N TYR A 50 6.37 20.06 10.85
CA TYR A 50 4.95 19.67 10.90
C TYR A 50 4.46 19.38 12.33
N GLU A 51 5.06 20.03 13.34
CA GLU A 51 4.76 19.84 14.76
C GLU A 51 3.29 20.06 15.14
N ASN A 52 2.57 20.87 14.35
CA ASN A 52 1.15 21.17 14.55
C ASN A 52 0.20 20.18 13.86
N ARG A 53 0.70 19.14 13.19
CA ARG A 53 -0.12 18.11 12.54
C ARG A 53 -0.34 16.91 13.48
N GLU A 54 -1.53 16.33 13.42
CA GLU A 54 -1.85 15.09 14.13
C GLU A 54 -1.61 13.90 13.25
N VAL A 55 -0.76 12.97 13.70
CA VAL A 55 -0.44 11.74 12.95
C VAL A 55 -1.46 10.66 13.30
N ILE A 56 -2.27 10.26 12.33
CA ILE A 56 -3.32 9.24 12.50
C ILE A 56 -2.90 7.86 11.97
N SER A 57 -1.83 7.80 11.18
CA SER A 57 -1.22 6.55 10.76
C SER A 57 0.28 6.69 10.52
N VAL A 58 1.03 5.61 10.81
CA VAL A 58 2.44 5.45 10.46
C VAL A 58 2.57 4.13 9.73
N PHE A 59 3.17 4.13 8.54
CA PHE A 59 3.34 2.93 7.73
C PHE A 59 4.80 2.76 7.32
N PHE A 60 5.43 1.69 7.79
CA PHE A 60 6.75 1.26 7.35
C PHE A 60 6.62 0.28 6.19
N GLY A 61 7.15 0.65 5.03
CA GLY A 61 7.03 -0.15 3.82
C GLY A 61 8.21 -0.02 2.87
N GLY A 62 8.03 -0.49 1.64
CA GLY A 62 8.96 -0.35 0.54
C GLY A 62 9.66 -1.65 0.15
N GLY A 63 10.86 -1.92 0.67
CA GLY A 63 11.53 -3.20 0.52
C GLY A 63 11.01 -4.21 1.53
N THR A 64 11.70 -4.33 2.64
CA THR A 64 11.32 -5.20 3.76
C THR A 64 11.75 -4.54 5.07
N PRO A 65 10.90 -3.79 5.76
CA PRO A 65 11.25 -3.12 7.01
C PRO A 65 11.86 -4.07 8.06
N THR A 66 11.35 -5.28 8.15
CA THR A 66 11.85 -6.33 9.06
C THR A 66 13.18 -6.98 8.63
N ALA A 67 13.80 -6.51 7.55
CA ALA A 67 15.21 -6.81 7.25
C ALA A 67 16.17 -5.99 8.12
N LEU A 68 15.72 -4.87 8.70
CA LEU A 68 16.48 -4.10 9.68
C LEU A 68 16.54 -4.85 11.02
N GLU A 69 17.65 -4.64 11.74
CA GLU A 69 17.77 -5.15 13.10
C GLU A 69 16.84 -4.39 14.07
N ILE A 70 16.44 -5.05 15.15
CA ILE A 70 15.55 -4.48 16.18
C ILE A 70 16.03 -3.10 16.68
N PRO A 71 17.33 -2.87 16.99
CA PRO A 71 17.80 -1.55 17.44
C PRO A 71 17.61 -0.45 16.39
N MET A 72 17.74 -0.77 15.09
CA MET A 72 17.52 0.18 14.00
C MET A 72 16.05 0.60 13.89
N LEU A 73 15.13 -0.36 13.98
CA LEU A 73 13.69 -0.08 13.99
C LEU A 73 13.31 0.74 15.23
N ALA A 74 13.86 0.39 16.39
CA ALA A 74 13.65 1.14 17.63
C ALA A 74 14.14 2.59 17.53
N GLN A 75 15.30 2.83 16.91
CA GLN A 75 15.84 4.17 16.65
C GLN A 75 14.86 5.02 15.80
N LEU A 76 14.31 4.46 14.74
CA LEU A 76 13.34 5.16 13.87
C LEU A 76 12.04 5.45 14.61
N MET A 77 11.48 4.46 15.31
CA MET A 77 10.24 4.64 16.06
C MET A 77 10.39 5.64 17.19
N GLN A 78 11.52 5.62 17.92
CA GLN A 78 11.82 6.63 18.93
C GLN A 78 11.84 8.03 18.32
N ALA A 79 12.51 8.22 17.17
CA ALA A 79 12.55 9.51 16.49
C ALA A 79 11.14 9.99 16.07
N ILE A 80 10.25 9.08 15.65
CA ILE A 80 8.87 9.42 15.33
C ILE A 80 8.11 9.87 16.57
N TRP A 81 8.18 9.10 17.67
CA TRP A 81 7.51 9.45 18.93
C TRP A 81 8.00 10.78 19.53
N GLU A 82 9.30 11.09 19.39
CA GLU A 82 9.89 12.34 19.88
C GLU A 82 9.55 13.56 19.01
N SER A 83 9.28 13.35 17.71
CA SER A 83 9.22 14.44 16.73
C SER A 83 7.80 14.76 16.25
N PHE A 84 6.87 13.83 16.33
CA PHE A 84 5.50 13.99 15.82
C PHE A 84 4.46 13.76 16.91
N ARG A 85 3.33 14.43 16.76
CA ARG A 85 2.14 14.22 17.59
C ARG A 85 1.37 13.00 17.09
N VAL A 86 1.85 11.80 17.42
CA VAL A 86 1.16 10.55 17.08
C VAL A 86 -0.04 10.36 17.98
N MET A 87 -1.23 10.19 17.39
CA MET A 87 -2.47 10.02 18.14
C MET A 87 -2.49 8.67 18.86
N ALA A 88 -3.11 8.60 20.03
CA ALA A 88 -3.14 7.39 20.86
C ALA A 88 -3.81 6.18 20.16
N ASP A 89 -4.73 6.45 19.23
CA ASP A 89 -5.43 5.47 18.41
C ASP A 89 -4.88 5.36 16.98
N ALA A 90 -3.69 5.93 16.71
CA ALA A 90 -3.05 5.86 15.39
C ALA A 90 -2.83 4.41 14.95
N GLU A 91 -3.01 4.15 13.65
CA GLU A 91 -2.61 2.90 13.04
C GLU A 91 -1.10 2.89 12.78
N LEU A 92 -0.36 2.01 13.44
CA LEU A 92 1.07 1.84 13.25
C LEU A 92 1.33 0.50 12.56
N THR A 93 1.60 0.55 11.26
CA THR A 93 1.78 -0.62 10.40
C THR A 93 3.24 -0.82 10.04
N THR A 94 3.69 -2.07 9.98
CA THR A 94 4.93 -2.45 9.30
C THR A 94 4.69 -3.60 8.33
N GLU A 95 5.32 -3.53 7.17
CA GLU A 95 5.43 -4.64 6.23
C GLU A 95 6.50 -5.62 6.68
N ALA A 96 6.26 -6.89 6.39
CA ALA A 96 7.19 -7.97 6.67
C ALA A 96 7.12 -9.06 5.58
N ASN A 97 8.26 -9.65 5.29
CA ASN A 97 8.31 -10.85 4.48
C ASN A 97 8.53 -12.08 5.36
N PRO A 98 7.86 -13.22 5.08
CA PRO A 98 8.19 -14.47 5.75
C PRO A 98 9.70 -14.78 5.67
N GLY A 99 10.24 -15.37 6.73
CA GLY A 99 11.68 -15.56 6.91
C GLY A 99 12.43 -14.36 7.51
N THR A 100 11.76 -13.20 7.70
CA THR A 100 12.33 -12.04 8.43
C THR A 100 11.65 -11.80 9.78
N LEU A 101 10.63 -12.57 10.12
CA LEU A 101 9.84 -12.48 11.35
C LEU A 101 10.10 -13.66 12.27
N SER A 102 10.80 -13.45 13.37
CA SER A 102 10.81 -14.33 14.53
C SER A 102 9.81 -13.85 15.57
N TYR A 103 9.52 -14.67 16.57
CA TYR A 103 8.77 -14.23 17.76
C TYR A 103 9.42 -13.02 18.43
N GLU A 104 10.75 -13.02 18.54
CA GLU A 104 11.52 -11.91 19.13
C GLU A 104 11.32 -10.61 18.35
N MET A 105 11.41 -10.66 17.00
CA MET A 105 11.14 -9.51 16.16
C MET A 105 9.70 -9.03 16.31
N ALA A 106 8.72 -9.92 16.26
CA ALA A 106 7.31 -9.59 16.42
C ALA A 106 7.01 -8.96 17.80
N ALA A 107 7.57 -9.52 18.86
CA ALA A 107 7.43 -8.98 20.22
C ALA A 107 8.07 -7.58 20.36
N ALA A 108 9.26 -7.37 19.77
CA ALA A 108 9.91 -6.08 19.75
C ALA A 108 9.10 -5.02 18.97
N LEU A 109 8.56 -5.37 17.79
CA LEU A 109 7.66 -4.50 17.02
C LEU A 109 6.43 -4.09 17.85
N LYS A 110 5.82 -5.04 18.55
CA LYS A 110 4.68 -4.76 19.44
C LYS A 110 5.06 -3.79 20.55
N GLN A 111 6.23 -3.97 21.17
CA GLN A 111 6.74 -3.06 22.22
C GLN A 111 7.07 -1.65 21.71
N MET A 112 7.47 -1.52 20.43
CA MET A 112 7.68 -0.22 19.78
C MET A 112 6.37 0.52 19.48
N GLY A 113 5.20 -0.15 19.62
CA GLY A 113 3.88 0.41 19.41
C GLY A 113 3.22 -0.01 18.10
N PHE A 114 3.84 -0.83 17.26
CA PHE A 114 3.17 -1.35 16.07
C PHE A 114 1.93 -2.15 16.46
N ASN A 115 0.80 -1.82 15.84
CA ASN A 115 -0.50 -2.43 16.13
C ASN A 115 -1.13 -3.13 14.91
N ARG A 116 -0.52 -2.97 13.73
CA ARG A 116 -0.88 -3.68 12.49
C ARG A 116 0.38 -4.21 11.81
N LEU A 117 0.29 -5.40 11.20
CA LEU A 117 1.39 -6.04 10.49
C LEU A 117 0.88 -6.54 9.13
N SER A 118 1.63 -6.27 8.04
CA SER A 118 1.33 -6.74 6.69
C SER A 118 2.35 -7.80 6.26
N MET A 119 1.89 -9.01 5.92
CA MET A 119 2.75 -10.13 5.56
C MET A 119 2.63 -10.47 4.07
N GLY A 120 3.71 -10.29 3.32
CA GLY A 120 3.77 -10.59 1.90
C GLY A 120 3.94 -12.09 1.61
N VAL A 121 2.86 -12.84 1.55
CA VAL A 121 2.86 -14.29 1.23
C VAL A 121 2.84 -14.53 -0.27
N GLN A 122 1.96 -13.87 -0.97
CA GLN A 122 1.74 -13.88 -2.42
C GLN A 122 1.03 -15.14 -2.94
N ALA A 123 1.46 -16.34 -2.60
CA ALA A 123 0.87 -17.61 -3.03
C ALA A 123 0.99 -18.68 -1.93
N TRP A 124 0.09 -19.67 -1.99
CA TRP A 124 0.16 -20.84 -1.10
C TRP A 124 1.14 -21.92 -1.59
N GLN A 125 1.25 -22.07 -2.92
CA GLN A 125 2.07 -23.12 -3.53
C GLN A 125 3.54 -22.71 -3.58
N ASN A 126 4.44 -23.53 -3.01
CA ASN A 126 5.88 -23.28 -2.99
C ASN A 126 6.48 -23.14 -4.39
N GLU A 127 5.94 -23.83 -5.40
CA GLU A 127 6.34 -23.70 -6.81
C GLU A 127 6.09 -22.27 -7.33
N LYS A 128 4.93 -21.69 -7.00
CA LYS A 128 4.60 -20.31 -7.38
C LYS A 128 5.47 -19.30 -6.63
N LEU A 129 5.74 -19.51 -5.35
CA LEU A 129 6.68 -18.69 -4.58
C LEU A 129 8.07 -18.68 -5.22
N LYS A 130 8.58 -19.85 -5.58
CA LYS A 130 9.87 -19.98 -6.27
C LYS A 130 9.86 -19.27 -7.63
N GLN A 131 8.77 -19.40 -8.39
CA GLN A 131 8.60 -18.73 -9.70
C GLN A 131 8.62 -17.19 -9.55
N LEU A 132 8.07 -16.65 -8.48
CA LEU A 132 8.10 -15.23 -8.13
C LEU A 132 9.48 -14.74 -7.64
N GLY A 133 10.44 -15.64 -7.42
CA GLY A 133 11.73 -15.31 -6.82
C GLY A 133 11.65 -15.08 -5.31
N ARG A 134 10.64 -15.65 -4.63
CA ARG A 134 10.53 -15.59 -3.16
C ARG A 134 11.50 -16.61 -2.54
N ILE A 135 12.09 -16.21 -1.40
CA ILE A 135 13.05 -17.07 -0.69
C ILE A 135 12.41 -17.92 0.41
N HIS A 136 11.18 -17.58 0.79
CA HIS A 136 10.42 -18.28 1.81
C HIS A 136 9.53 -19.37 1.22
N THR A 137 9.19 -20.34 2.03
CA THR A 137 8.17 -21.35 1.78
C THR A 137 6.88 -21.02 2.50
N ILE A 138 5.80 -21.76 2.19
CA ILE A 138 4.54 -21.61 2.92
C ILE A 138 4.68 -22.03 4.39
N GLU A 139 5.56 -22.99 4.69
CA GLU A 139 5.87 -23.44 6.03
C GLU A 139 6.51 -22.32 6.86
N ASP A 140 7.46 -21.58 6.27
CA ASP A 140 8.07 -20.38 6.89
C ASP A 140 7.01 -19.32 7.20
N PHE A 141 6.08 -19.09 6.27
CA PHE A 141 4.97 -18.18 6.50
C PHE A 141 4.10 -18.62 7.69
N LEU A 142 3.70 -19.88 7.73
CA LEU A 142 2.85 -20.40 8.80
C LEU A 142 3.52 -20.32 10.18
N GLU A 143 4.83 -20.58 10.23
CA GLU A 143 5.62 -20.41 11.46
C GLU A 143 5.64 -18.94 11.89
N ASN A 144 5.96 -18.03 10.96
CA ASN A 144 6.01 -16.59 11.24
C ASN A 144 4.61 -16.03 11.62
N TYR A 145 3.55 -16.47 10.95
CA TYR A 145 2.19 -16.07 11.28
C TYR A 145 1.82 -16.46 12.73
N ARG A 146 2.15 -17.68 13.15
CA ARG A 146 1.96 -18.12 14.55
C ARG A 146 2.77 -17.27 15.52
N ALA A 147 4.02 -16.97 15.20
CA ALA A 147 4.89 -16.11 16.02
C ALA A 147 4.30 -14.70 16.19
N VAL A 148 3.77 -14.12 15.13
CA VAL A 148 3.09 -12.81 15.14
C VAL A 148 1.85 -12.83 16.02
N ARG A 149 1.01 -13.87 15.91
CA ARG A 149 -0.17 -14.03 16.78
C ARG A 149 0.22 -14.23 18.25
N GLN A 150 1.25 -15.02 18.52
CA GLN A 150 1.77 -15.22 19.89
C GLN A 150 2.35 -13.93 20.50
N ALA A 151 2.93 -13.05 19.68
CA ALA A 151 3.40 -11.74 20.10
C ALA A 151 2.26 -10.74 20.38
N GLY A 152 0.98 -11.13 20.14
CA GLY A 152 -0.21 -10.34 20.47
C GLY A 152 -0.65 -9.36 19.37
N PHE A 153 -0.30 -9.60 18.11
CA PHE A 153 -0.88 -8.85 17.00
C PHE A 153 -2.31 -9.33 16.72
N GLU A 154 -3.28 -8.41 16.82
CA GLU A 154 -4.71 -8.61 16.57
C GLU A 154 -5.18 -7.96 15.27
N ASN A 155 -4.27 -7.39 14.50
CA ASN A 155 -4.54 -6.81 13.19
C ASN A 155 -3.41 -7.20 12.23
N VAL A 156 -3.64 -8.28 11.51
CA VAL A 156 -2.69 -8.84 10.54
C VAL A 156 -3.31 -8.81 9.16
N ASN A 157 -2.59 -8.21 8.22
CA ASN A 157 -2.86 -8.33 6.81
C ASN A 157 -2.02 -9.42 6.17
N VAL A 158 -2.58 -10.11 5.19
CA VAL A 158 -1.87 -11.05 4.32
C VAL A 158 -2.01 -10.58 2.87
N ASP A 159 -0.88 -10.33 2.20
CA ASP A 159 -0.85 -9.95 0.81
C ASP A 159 -0.80 -11.17 -0.09
N LEU A 160 -1.74 -11.25 -1.03
CA LEU A 160 -1.89 -12.31 -2.02
C LEU A 160 -1.83 -11.75 -3.42
N MET A 161 -1.32 -12.55 -4.35
CA MET A 161 -1.21 -12.20 -5.75
C MET A 161 -1.85 -13.28 -6.61
N PHE A 162 -2.79 -12.89 -7.48
CA PHE A 162 -3.41 -13.79 -8.45
C PHE A 162 -2.93 -13.48 -9.87
N ALA A 163 -3.44 -14.25 -10.82
CA ALA A 163 -3.03 -14.18 -12.22
C ALA A 163 -1.51 -14.41 -12.43
N LEU A 164 -0.91 -15.24 -11.56
CA LEU A 164 0.48 -15.62 -11.69
C LEU A 164 0.72 -16.46 -12.96
N PRO A 165 1.91 -16.42 -13.55
CA PRO A 165 2.22 -17.21 -14.74
C PRO A 165 1.83 -18.67 -14.57
N GLY A 166 0.99 -19.18 -15.49
CA GLY A 166 0.47 -20.54 -15.46
C GLY A 166 -0.34 -20.90 -14.22
N GLN A 167 -0.88 -19.93 -13.48
CA GLN A 167 -1.75 -20.20 -12.31
C GLN A 167 -3.14 -20.64 -12.78
N SER A 168 -3.62 -21.75 -12.24
CA SER A 168 -4.98 -22.21 -12.43
C SER A 168 -5.95 -21.57 -11.42
N MET A 169 -7.23 -21.53 -11.77
CA MET A 169 -8.29 -21.11 -10.84
C MET A 169 -8.30 -21.96 -9.55
N ALA A 170 -8.03 -23.26 -9.66
CA ALA A 170 -7.99 -24.16 -8.50
C ALA A 170 -6.86 -23.79 -7.51
N GLU A 171 -5.67 -23.48 -8.01
CA GLU A 171 -4.53 -23.04 -7.18
C GLU A 171 -4.82 -21.70 -6.50
N TRP A 172 -5.47 -20.76 -7.21
CA TRP A 172 -5.89 -19.51 -6.62
C TRP A 172 -6.94 -19.70 -5.52
N GLN A 173 -7.97 -20.49 -5.80
CA GLN A 173 -9.00 -20.82 -4.83
C GLN A 173 -8.44 -21.51 -3.58
N GLU A 174 -7.47 -22.40 -3.74
CA GLU A 174 -6.76 -23.03 -2.63
C GLU A 174 -6.03 -21.97 -1.80
N THR A 175 -5.27 -21.07 -2.45
CA THR A 175 -4.55 -19.99 -1.77
C THR A 175 -5.50 -19.16 -0.89
N VAL A 176 -6.61 -18.67 -1.45
CA VAL A 176 -7.57 -17.84 -0.70
C VAL A 176 -8.21 -18.62 0.45
N ARG A 177 -8.63 -19.88 0.23
CA ARG A 177 -9.23 -20.72 1.30
C ARG A 177 -8.27 -20.96 2.45
N GLN A 178 -7.03 -21.32 2.16
CA GLN A 178 -6.04 -21.63 3.18
C GLN A 178 -5.68 -20.38 4.00
N ILE A 179 -5.55 -19.23 3.36
CA ILE A 179 -5.27 -17.97 4.05
C ILE A 179 -6.48 -17.51 4.88
N ALA A 180 -7.69 -17.56 4.34
CA ALA A 180 -8.88 -17.17 5.09
C ALA A 180 -9.12 -18.09 6.31
N ALA A 181 -8.74 -19.37 6.24
CA ALA A 181 -8.80 -20.32 7.37
C ALA A 181 -7.85 -19.94 8.52
N LEU A 182 -6.84 -19.10 8.29
CA LEU A 182 -5.99 -18.54 9.36
C LEU A 182 -6.62 -17.32 10.05
N GLU A 183 -7.78 -16.88 9.56
CA GLU A 183 -8.58 -15.78 10.08
C GLU A 183 -7.82 -14.44 10.26
N PRO A 184 -7.01 -13.99 9.26
CA PRO A 184 -6.43 -12.64 9.33
C PRO A 184 -7.55 -11.59 9.43
N GLU A 185 -7.24 -10.39 9.86
CA GLU A 185 -8.21 -9.30 9.92
C GLU A 185 -8.36 -8.59 8.59
N HIS A 186 -7.35 -8.73 7.72
CA HIS A 186 -7.28 -8.05 6.44
C HIS A 186 -6.60 -8.96 5.40
N ILE A 187 -7.05 -8.89 4.16
CA ILE A 187 -6.45 -9.60 3.02
C ILE A 187 -6.32 -8.59 1.88
N SER A 188 -5.09 -8.42 1.36
CA SER A 188 -4.85 -7.75 0.09
C SER A 188 -4.79 -8.82 -1.00
N ALA A 189 -5.56 -8.66 -2.07
CA ALA A 189 -5.52 -9.58 -3.22
C ALA A 189 -5.47 -8.74 -4.49
N TYR A 190 -4.36 -8.81 -5.21
CA TYR A 190 -4.11 -8.02 -6.42
C TYR A 190 -3.58 -8.89 -7.55
N SER A 191 -3.94 -8.53 -8.78
CA SER A 191 -3.43 -9.16 -9.98
C SER A 191 -1.95 -8.86 -10.17
N LEU A 192 -1.20 -9.82 -10.68
CA LEU A 192 0.18 -9.58 -11.10
C LEU A 192 0.22 -8.56 -12.24
N ILE A 193 0.95 -7.48 -12.02
CA ILE A 193 1.28 -6.49 -13.05
C ILE A 193 2.74 -6.72 -13.48
N ILE A 194 2.98 -6.68 -14.79
CA ILE A 194 4.34 -6.80 -15.35
C ILE A 194 4.91 -5.41 -15.55
N GLU A 195 5.74 -5.00 -14.60
CA GLU A 195 6.35 -3.66 -14.59
C GLU A 195 7.66 -3.63 -15.37
N GLU A 196 7.85 -2.56 -16.16
CA GLU A 196 9.08 -2.33 -16.91
C GLU A 196 10.30 -2.25 -15.98
N GLY A 197 11.44 -2.77 -16.46
CA GLY A 197 12.67 -2.83 -15.65
C GLY A 197 12.75 -4.01 -14.68
N THR A 198 11.73 -4.87 -14.63
CA THR A 198 11.76 -6.09 -13.81
C THR A 198 12.23 -7.32 -14.61
N PRO A 199 12.82 -8.35 -13.96
CA PRO A 199 13.13 -9.61 -14.61
C PRO A 199 11.91 -10.29 -15.25
N PHE A 200 10.71 -10.12 -14.70
CA PHE A 200 9.47 -10.61 -15.29
C PHE A 200 9.15 -9.92 -16.60
N TYR A 201 9.34 -8.61 -16.69
CA TYR A 201 9.15 -7.86 -17.93
C TYR A 201 10.10 -8.34 -19.04
N GLU A 202 11.39 -8.56 -18.72
CA GLU A 202 12.34 -9.10 -19.68
C GLU A 202 11.97 -10.53 -20.15
N SER A 203 11.49 -11.36 -19.23
CA SER A 203 11.00 -12.71 -19.54
C SER A 203 9.75 -12.68 -20.40
N TYR A 204 8.82 -11.78 -20.11
CA TYR A 204 7.60 -11.56 -20.89
C TYR A 204 7.93 -11.09 -22.32
N ARG A 205 8.78 -10.07 -22.46
CA ARG A 205 9.23 -9.59 -23.78
C ARG A 205 9.96 -10.66 -24.60
N ALA A 206 10.67 -11.55 -23.94
CA ALA A 206 11.34 -12.67 -24.59
C ALA A 206 10.40 -13.84 -24.93
N GLY A 207 9.10 -13.74 -24.66
CA GLY A 207 8.14 -14.82 -24.87
C GLY A 207 8.33 -16.05 -23.99
N LYS A 208 9.01 -15.89 -22.85
CA LYS A 208 9.33 -16.97 -21.89
C LYS A 208 8.38 -16.99 -20.69
N LEU A 209 7.51 -16.00 -20.55
CA LEU A 209 6.53 -15.90 -19.48
C LEU A 209 5.13 -15.97 -20.07
N GLU A 210 4.41 -17.04 -19.76
CA GLU A 210 3.02 -17.24 -20.19
C GLU A 210 2.10 -16.67 -19.10
N LEU A 211 1.39 -15.59 -19.43
CA LEU A 211 0.42 -14.99 -18.53
C LEU A 211 -0.93 -15.70 -18.64
N VAL A 212 -1.73 -15.61 -17.60
CA VAL A 212 -3.14 -16.04 -17.68
C VAL A 212 -3.92 -15.09 -18.59
N SER A 213 -5.04 -15.56 -19.15
CA SER A 213 -5.89 -14.71 -19.98
C SER A 213 -6.60 -13.63 -19.14
N GLU A 214 -6.98 -12.52 -19.78
CA GLU A 214 -7.75 -11.46 -19.11
C GLU A 214 -9.07 -11.98 -18.53
N GLU A 215 -9.71 -12.94 -19.21
CA GLU A 215 -10.93 -13.58 -18.72
C GLU A 215 -10.68 -14.34 -17.41
N MET A 216 -9.60 -15.12 -17.35
CA MET A 216 -9.22 -15.86 -16.16
C MET A 216 -8.84 -14.91 -15.01
N ASP A 217 -8.11 -13.83 -15.29
CA ASP A 217 -7.81 -12.79 -14.31
C ASP A 217 -9.10 -12.20 -13.72
N ARG A 218 -10.06 -11.82 -14.56
CA ARG A 218 -11.36 -11.30 -14.12
C ARG A 218 -12.18 -12.33 -13.35
N GLU A 219 -12.15 -13.60 -13.76
CA GLU A 219 -12.82 -14.69 -13.05
C GLU A 219 -12.22 -14.88 -11.65
N MET A 220 -10.89 -14.89 -11.53
CA MET A 220 -10.20 -14.97 -10.24
C MET A 220 -10.58 -13.79 -9.34
N TYR A 221 -10.57 -12.58 -9.87
CA TYR A 221 -10.96 -11.37 -9.14
C TYR A 221 -12.39 -11.45 -8.61
N HIS A 222 -13.36 -11.69 -9.48
CA HIS A 222 -14.77 -11.72 -9.10
C HIS A 222 -15.09 -12.85 -8.12
N TRP A 223 -14.49 -14.02 -8.32
CA TRP A 223 -14.61 -15.12 -7.36
C TRP A 223 -14.07 -14.72 -6.00
N THR A 224 -12.95 -14.01 -5.95
CA THR A 224 -12.35 -13.53 -4.69
C THR A 224 -13.27 -12.56 -3.97
N VAL A 225 -13.83 -11.58 -4.68
CA VAL A 225 -14.77 -10.60 -4.11
C VAL A 225 -15.98 -11.31 -3.50
N ASP A 226 -16.62 -12.21 -4.26
CA ASP A 226 -17.83 -12.90 -3.83
C ASP A 226 -17.53 -13.83 -2.64
N THR A 227 -16.45 -14.61 -2.71
CA THR A 227 -16.07 -15.58 -1.67
C THR A 227 -15.63 -14.92 -0.37
N LEU A 228 -14.79 -13.88 -0.43
CA LEU A 228 -14.33 -13.18 0.77
C LEU A 228 -15.49 -12.45 1.44
N ALA A 229 -16.44 -11.90 0.70
CA ALA A 229 -17.65 -11.30 1.26
C ALA A 229 -18.49 -12.32 2.06
N GLU A 230 -18.68 -13.54 1.54
CA GLU A 230 -19.37 -14.64 2.24
C GLU A 230 -18.67 -15.02 3.55
N TRP A 231 -17.35 -14.86 3.62
CA TRP A 231 -16.53 -15.17 4.81
C TRP A 231 -16.32 -13.99 5.76
N GLY A 232 -17.05 -12.87 5.51
CA GLY A 232 -17.05 -11.70 6.39
C GLY A 232 -15.92 -10.70 6.14
N TYR A 233 -15.22 -10.80 5.01
CA TYR A 233 -14.26 -9.80 4.56
C TYR A 233 -14.91 -8.86 3.55
N GLY A 234 -15.33 -7.68 3.99
CA GLY A 234 -15.89 -6.67 3.09
C GLY A 234 -14.79 -6.04 2.23
N GLN A 235 -14.99 -6.03 0.91
CA GLN A 235 -14.16 -5.23 0.03
C GLN A 235 -14.39 -3.75 0.33
N TYR A 236 -13.33 -2.96 0.58
CA TYR A 236 -13.46 -1.53 0.83
C TYR A 236 -12.76 -0.66 -0.22
N GLU A 237 -11.85 -1.24 -1.01
CA GLU A 237 -11.28 -0.67 -2.22
C GLU A 237 -10.90 -1.81 -3.17
N ILE A 238 -10.43 -1.52 -4.38
CA ILE A 238 -10.31 -2.48 -5.50
C ILE A 238 -9.57 -3.77 -5.10
N SER A 239 -8.49 -3.67 -4.31
CA SER A 239 -7.59 -4.79 -4.02
C SER A 239 -7.60 -5.23 -2.55
N ASN A 240 -8.37 -4.56 -1.67
CA ASN A 240 -8.27 -4.79 -0.24
C ASN A 240 -9.61 -5.17 0.41
N PHE A 241 -9.55 -6.19 1.24
CA PHE A 241 -10.68 -6.83 1.92
C PHE A 241 -10.40 -6.87 3.43
N ALA A 242 -11.39 -6.54 4.24
CA ALA A 242 -11.20 -6.47 5.69
C ALA A 242 -12.43 -6.94 6.45
N LYS A 243 -12.21 -7.52 7.64
CA LYS A 243 -13.25 -7.66 8.65
C LYS A 243 -13.73 -6.28 9.10
N ALA A 244 -14.93 -6.19 9.64
CA ALA A 244 -15.52 -4.93 10.09
C ALA A 244 -14.56 -4.16 11.03
N GLY A 245 -14.30 -2.88 10.71
CA GLY A 245 -13.40 -2.02 11.49
C GLY A 245 -11.91 -2.32 11.34
N ARG A 246 -11.49 -3.17 10.38
CA ARG A 246 -10.09 -3.55 10.15
C ARG A 246 -9.52 -3.07 8.80
N GLN A 247 -10.20 -2.13 8.13
CA GLN A 247 -9.68 -1.46 6.94
C GLN A 247 -8.38 -0.73 7.25
N SER A 248 -7.42 -0.72 6.33
CA SER A 248 -6.19 0.05 6.51
C SER A 248 -6.49 1.56 6.49
N ARG A 249 -6.23 2.23 7.61
CA ARG A 249 -6.39 3.70 7.70
C ARG A 249 -5.41 4.41 6.78
N HIS A 250 -4.18 3.88 6.67
CA HIS A 250 -3.14 4.46 5.84
C HIS A 250 -3.51 4.44 4.35
N ASN A 251 -3.99 3.29 3.83
CA ASN A 251 -4.43 3.19 2.44
C ASN A 251 -5.58 4.14 2.14
N ARG A 252 -6.52 4.30 3.10
CA ARG A 252 -7.65 5.21 2.94
C ARG A 252 -7.23 6.67 2.82
N ILE A 253 -6.12 7.11 3.46
CA ILE A 253 -5.57 8.46 3.30
C ILE A 253 -5.27 8.73 1.81
N TYR A 254 -4.64 7.79 1.13
CA TYR A 254 -4.35 7.91 -0.31
C TYR A 254 -5.64 7.99 -1.14
N TRP A 255 -6.56 7.06 -0.93
CA TRP A 255 -7.80 6.99 -1.72
C TRP A 255 -8.76 8.14 -1.41
N GLN A 256 -8.62 8.78 -0.27
CA GLN A 256 -9.38 9.97 0.09
C GLN A 256 -8.70 11.27 -0.34
N ALA A 257 -7.57 11.20 -1.02
CA ALA A 257 -6.74 12.33 -1.42
C ALA A 257 -6.39 13.26 -0.24
N GLU A 258 -6.15 12.67 0.95
CA GLU A 258 -5.73 13.39 2.15
C GLU A 258 -4.20 13.52 2.22
N GLU A 259 -3.72 14.40 3.09
CA GLU A 259 -2.29 14.68 3.21
C GLU A 259 -1.51 13.52 3.86
N TYR A 260 -0.36 13.22 3.28
CA TYR A 260 0.61 12.27 3.82
C TYR A 260 2.03 12.73 3.57
N LEU A 261 2.92 12.43 4.51
CA LEU A 261 4.34 12.75 4.45
C LEU A 261 5.15 11.45 4.31
N GLY A 262 5.80 11.30 3.17
CA GLY A 262 6.75 10.23 2.93
C GLY A 262 8.17 10.63 3.37
N MET A 263 8.84 9.77 4.10
CA MET A 263 10.22 9.92 4.53
C MET A 263 11.03 8.68 4.15
N GLY A 264 12.28 8.88 3.83
CA GLY A 264 13.16 7.85 3.28
C GLY A 264 13.33 7.98 1.77
N LEU A 265 14.19 7.14 1.23
CA LEU A 265 14.59 7.13 -0.17
C LEU A 265 13.40 6.89 -1.09
N GLY A 266 13.22 7.73 -2.11
CA GLY A 266 12.15 7.61 -3.09
C GLY A 266 10.74 7.79 -2.52
N ALA A 267 10.58 8.13 -1.25
CA ALA A 267 9.26 8.30 -0.63
C ALA A 267 8.55 9.53 -1.20
N HIS A 268 7.29 9.32 -1.63
CA HIS A 268 6.42 10.38 -2.12
C HIS A 268 5.62 11.02 -0.98
N SER A 269 5.27 12.29 -1.16
CA SER A 269 4.48 13.08 -0.22
C SER A 269 3.41 13.89 -0.95
N TYR A 270 2.27 14.10 -0.29
CA TYR A 270 1.30 15.12 -0.63
C TYR A 270 1.04 15.98 0.61
N MET A 271 1.60 17.18 0.64
CA MET A 271 1.57 18.08 1.81
C MET A 271 1.41 19.54 1.37
N ASP A 272 0.58 20.29 2.07
CA ASP A 272 0.37 21.72 1.86
C ASP A 272 0.03 22.05 0.38
N GLY A 273 -0.81 21.21 -0.28
CA GLY A 273 -1.19 21.33 -1.68
C GLY A 273 -0.05 21.07 -2.67
N LYS A 274 1.01 20.42 -2.25
CA LYS A 274 2.17 20.08 -3.09
C LYS A 274 2.43 18.58 -3.08
N ARG A 275 2.83 18.05 -4.25
CA ARG A 275 3.39 16.72 -4.38
C ARG A 275 4.89 16.82 -4.59
N PHE A 276 5.63 15.94 -3.95
CA PHE A 276 7.08 15.84 -4.10
C PHE A 276 7.54 14.45 -3.69
N HIS A 277 8.73 14.08 -4.08
CA HIS A 277 9.37 12.86 -3.61
C HIS A 277 10.82 13.08 -3.20
N ASN A 278 11.36 12.14 -2.45
CA ASN A 278 12.78 12.11 -2.13
C ASN A 278 13.56 11.41 -3.26
N SER A 279 14.83 11.74 -3.41
CA SER A 279 15.72 11.14 -4.42
C SER A 279 15.77 9.62 -4.32
N TYR A 280 15.92 8.96 -5.47
CA TYR A 280 16.17 7.52 -5.58
C TYR A 280 17.67 7.17 -5.46
N ASP A 281 18.56 8.17 -5.34
CA ASP A 281 20.00 7.94 -5.13
C ASP A 281 20.31 7.76 -3.63
N LEU A 282 20.65 6.53 -3.26
CA LEU A 282 20.95 6.15 -1.88
C LEU A 282 22.15 6.94 -1.30
N GLN A 283 23.19 7.20 -2.10
CA GLN A 283 24.38 7.92 -1.63
C GLN A 283 24.06 9.41 -1.39
N LYS A 284 23.30 10.00 -2.30
CA LYS A 284 22.80 11.38 -2.19
C LYS A 284 21.95 11.52 -0.91
N TYR A 285 21.03 10.57 -0.69
CA TYR A 285 20.16 10.56 0.48
C TYR A 285 20.94 10.44 1.79
N ILE A 286 21.85 9.45 1.90
CA ILE A 286 22.67 9.23 3.10
C ILE A 286 23.56 10.46 3.39
N SER A 287 24.19 11.03 2.34
CA SER A 287 25.13 12.15 2.47
C SER A 287 24.44 13.44 2.91
N ALA A 288 23.15 13.59 2.63
CA ALA A 288 22.36 14.77 2.99
C ALA A 288 22.05 14.87 4.49
N LYS A 289 22.16 13.78 5.26
CA LYS A 289 21.99 13.74 6.72
C LYS A 289 20.72 14.46 7.21
N GLY A 290 19.61 14.26 6.51
CA GLY A 290 18.29 14.83 6.83
C GLY A 290 18.04 16.25 6.29
N ASP A 291 18.97 16.86 5.59
CA ASP A 291 18.71 18.11 4.87
C ASP A 291 17.89 17.83 3.60
N THR A 292 16.59 18.02 3.71
CA THR A 292 15.64 17.72 2.62
C THR A 292 15.85 18.58 1.39
N SER A 293 16.49 19.74 1.48
CA SER A 293 16.78 20.58 0.34
C SER A 293 17.78 19.96 -0.65
N LEU A 294 18.56 18.98 -0.17
CA LEU A 294 19.59 18.30 -0.96
C LEU A 294 19.07 17.07 -1.72
N PHE A 295 17.92 16.51 -1.31
CA PHE A 295 17.42 15.26 -1.89
C PHE A 295 15.92 15.26 -2.24
N ARG A 296 15.18 16.33 -1.93
CA ARG A 296 13.81 16.49 -2.40
C ARG A 296 13.79 16.82 -3.88
N GLU A 297 12.96 16.13 -4.65
CA GLU A 297 12.86 16.23 -6.10
C GLU A 297 11.41 16.44 -6.54
N ASP A 298 11.21 16.97 -7.74
CA ASP A 298 9.94 17.11 -8.46
C ASP A 298 8.80 17.70 -7.60
N THR A 299 9.11 18.84 -6.92
CA THR A 299 8.08 19.54 -6.16
C THR A 299 7.12 20.26 -7.11
N GLU A 300 5.88 19.78 -7.12
CA GLU A 300 4.80 20.22 -7.98
C GLU A 300 3.66 20.80 -7.16
N LEU A 301 3.13 21.94 -7.55
CA LEU A 301 1.93 22.52 -6.98
C LEU A 301 0.71 21.83 -7.60
N ILE A 302 -0.11 21.21 -6.79
CA ILE A 302 -1.37 20.60 -7.24
C ILE A 302 -2.38 21.74 -7.46
N THR A 303 -2.76 21.94 -8.72
CA THR A 303 -3.76 22.95 -9.09
C THR A 303 -5.16 22.52 -8.62
N GLU A 304 -6.12 23.44 -8.65
CA GLU A 304 -7.52 23.08 -8.35
C GLU A 304 -8.05 22.02 -9.33
N THR A 305 -7.67 22.12 -10.61
CA THR A 305 -8.01 21.14 -11.65
C THR A 305 -7.48 19.75 -11.32
N ASP A 306 -6.20 19.67 -10.95
CA ASP A 306 -5.58 18.40 -10.57
C ASP A 306 -6.26 17.82 -9.32
N ALA A 307 -6.52 18.65 -8.30
CA ALA A 307 -7.17 18.23 -7.07
C ALA A 307 -8.60 17.72 -7.28
N LEU A 308 -9.35 18.32 -8.21
CA LEU A 308 -10.68 17.85 -8.63
C LEU A 308 -10.59 16.48 -9.28
N ALA A 309 -9.66 16.30 -10.23
CA ALA A 309 -9.46 15.03 -10.93
C ALA A 309 -9.01 13.93 -9.94
N GLU A 310 -8.02 14.22 -9.09
CA GLU A 310 -7.52 13.28 -8.08
C GLU A 310 -8.59 12.85 -7.08
N PHE A 311 -9.43 13.77 -6.63
CA PHE A 311 -10.54 13.45 -5.74
C PHE A 311 -11.48 12.42 -6.38
N MET A 312 -11.73 12.52 -7.68
CA MET A 312 -12.58 11.57 -8.40
C MET A 312 -11.88 10.22 -8.60
N PHE A 313 -10.73 10.18 -9.26
CA PHE A 313 -10.13 8.90 -9.63
C PHE A 313 -9.54 8.12 -8.43
N LEU A 314 -9.03 8.80 -7.39
CA LEU A 314 -8.60 8.14 -6.17
C LEU A 314 -9.83 7.69 -5.35
N GLY A 315 -10.83 8.56 -5.19
CA GLY A 315 -12.01 8.25 -4.40
C GLY A 315 -12.87 7.13 -5.00
N LEU A 316 -12.94 7.03 -6.33
CA LEU A 316 -13.66 5.95 -7.01
C LEU A 316 -12.99 4.57 -6.86
N ARG A 317 -11.74 4.49 -6.37
CA ARG A 317 -11.14 3.21 -5.96
C ARG A 317 -11.82 2.61 -4.74
N LEU A 318 -12.37 3.45 -3.86
CA LEU A 318 -13.16 2.99 -2.71
C LEU A 318 -14.50 2.41 -3.17
N THR A 319 -14.94 1.31 -2.57
CA THR A 319 -16.25 0.71 -2.88
C THR A 319 -17.42 1.59 -2.46
N GLU A 320 -17.21 2.48 -1.47
CA GLU A 320 -18.17 3.53 -1.10
C GLU A 320 -18.20 4.68 -2.12
N GLY A 321 -17.15 4.81 -2.93
CA GLY A 321 -17.03 5.84 -3.97
C GLY A 321 -16.79 7.24 -3.42
N VAL A 322 -17.25 8.26 -4.16
CA VAL A 322 -17.10 9.68 -3.84
C VAL A 322 -18.41 10.32 -3.44
N SER A 323 -18.38 11.07 -2.33
CA SER A 323 -19.57 11.73 -1.77
C SER A 323 -19.76 13.15 -2.33
N PHE A 324 -20.98 13.49 -2.75
CA PHE A 324 -21.34 14.84 -3.15
C PHE A 324 -21.10 15.86 -2.03
N ALA A 325 -21.40 15.49 -0.79
CA ALA A 325 -21.20 16.37 0.35
C ALA A 325 -19.70 16.67 0.61
N ARG A 326 -18.82 15.65 0.55
CA ARG A 326 -17.37 15.82 0.68
C ARG A 326 -16.81 16.68 -0.47
N PHE A 327 -17.26 16.44 -1.71
CA PHE A 327 -16.84 17.22 -2.87
C PHE A 327 -17.18 18.71 -2.67
N ARG A 328 -18.45 19.01 -2.30
CA ARG A 328 -18.89 20.39 -2.02
C ARG A 328 -18.12 21.02 -0.87
N GLN A 329 -17.89 20.28 0.20
CA GLN A 329 -17.12 20.76 1.36
C GLN A 329 -15.67 21.13 0.97
N ARG A 330 -15.03 20.30 0.13
CA ARG A 330 -13.62 20.48 -0.24
C ARG A 330 -13.41 21.58 -1.27
N PHE A 331 -14.30 21.69 -2.27
CA PHE A 331 -14.11 22.55 -3.43
C PHE A 331 -15.09 23.73 -3.51
N GLY A 332 -16.11 23.78 -2.66
CA GLY A 332 -17.15 24.82 -2.71
C GLY A 332 -18.02 24.75 -3.98
N LYS A 333 -17.98 23.65 -4.70
CA LYS A 333 -18.66 23.42 -5.98
C LYS A 333 -19.56 22.20 -5.91
N GLU A 334 -20.63 22.17 -6.72
CA GLU A 334 -21.40 20.94 -6.93
C GLU A 334 -20.65 20.03 -7.91
N MET A 335 -20.60 18.73 -7.62
CA MET A 335 -19.93 17.76 -8.48
C MET A 335 -20.54 17.74 -9.89
N ASP A 336 -21.86 17.88 -10.00
CA ASP A 336 -22.57 17.95 -11.28
C ASP A 336 -22.22 19.22 -12.10
N ALA A 337 -21.87 20.30 -11.45
CA ALA A 337 -21.45 21.52 -12.16
C ALA A 337 -20.07 21.35 -12.81
N VAL A 338 -19.24 20.42 -12.30
CA VAL A 338 -17.91 20.14 -12.83
C VAL A 338 -17.93 18.92 -13.78
N TYR A 339 -18.55 17.83 -13.36
CA TYR A 339 -18.49 16.51 -14.02
C TYR A 339 -19.85 15.97 -14.45
N GLY A 340 -20.88 16.81 -14.56
CA GLY A 340 -22.27 16.34 -14.81
C GLY A 340 -22.40 15.48 -16.08
N LYS A 341 -21.69 15.85 -17.16
CA LYS A 341 -21.70 15.11 -18.41
C LYS A 341 -21.06 13.73 -18.25
N GLU A 342 -19.88 13.67 -17.67
CA GLU A 342 -19.10 12.42 -17.44
C GLU A 342 -19.87 11.49 -16.51
N LEU A 343 -20.47 12.01 -15.45
CA LEU A 343 -21.28 11.25 -14.50
C LEU A 343 -22.52 10.66 -15.17
N GLN A 344 -23.23 11.45 -16.01
CA GLN A 344 -24.39 10.97 -16.74
C GLN A 344 -23.99 9.86 -17.73
N GLU A 345 -23.02 10.10 -18.60
CA GLU A 345 -22.57 9.13 -19.61
C GLU A 345 -22.11 7.82 -18.98
N LEU A 346 -21.27 7.88 -17.94
CA LEU A 346 -20.76 6.68 -17.27
C LEU A 346 -21.87 5.92 -16.52
N THR A 347 -22.87 6.62 -15.99
CA THR A 347 -24.05 5.98 -15.37
C THR A 347 -24.91 5.30 -16.41
N GLU A 348 -25.19 5.95 -17.56
CA GLU A 348 -25.94 5.37 -18.68
C GLU A 348 -25.24 4.14 -19.28
N LEU A 349 -23.89 4.13 -19.29
CA LEU A 349 -23.08 2.97 -19.69
C LEU A 349 -23.08 1.84 -18.63
N GLY A 350 -23.64 2.08 -17.44
CA GLY A 350 -23.66 1.13 -16.35
C GLY A 350 -22.29 0.91 -15.69
N LEU A 351 -21.37 1.87 -15.82
CA LEU A 351 -20.02 1.85 -15.21
C LEU A 351 -20.01 2.50 -13.85
N LEU A 352 -20.88 3.49 -13.61
CA LEU A 352 -21.10 4.10 -12.31
C LEU A 352 -22.49 3.76 -11.78
N LEU A 353 -22.57 3.64 -10.47
CA LEU A 353 -23.82 3.64 -9.69
C LEU A 353 -23.90 4.97 -8.98
N ARG A 354 -25.05 5.65 -9.12
CA ARG A 354 -25.33 6.94 -8.51
C ARG A 354 -26.54 6.84 -7.59
N ASP A 355 -26.43 7.42 -6.40
CA ASP A 355 -27.54 7.60 -5.46
C ASP A 355 -27.54 9.03 -4.90
N GLU A 356 -28.34 9.29 -3.87
CA GLU A 356 -28.44 10.63 -3.25
C GLU A 356 -27.16 11.07 -2.50
N SER A 357 -26.30 10.13 -2.11
CA SER A 357 -25.08 10.38 -1.34
C SER A 357 -23.84 10.62 -2.19
N GLY A 358 -23.79 10.04 -3.41
CA GLY A 358 -22.60 10.10 -4.25
C GLY A 358 -22.62 9.17 -5.44
N VAL A 359 -21.42 8.86 -5.93
CA VAL A 359 -21.20 7.95 -7.05
C VAL A 359 -20.10 6.95 -6.72
N ARG A 360 -20.26 5.72 -7.19
CA ARG A 360 -19.26 4.64 -7.04
C ARG A 360 -19.17 3.79 -8.29
N LEU A 361 -18.08 3.07 -8.44
CA LEU A 361 -17.97 2.09 -9.54
C LEU A 361 -19.02 0.99 -9.38
N SER A 362 -19.62 0.59 -10.51
CA SER A 362 -20.34 -0.67 -10.60
C SER A 362 -19.33 -1.84 -10.69
N ARG A 363 -19.79 -3.09 -10.58
CA ARG A 363 -18.96 -4.28 -10.80
C ARG A 363 -18.27 -4.23 -12.17
N ARG A 364 -19.01 -3.86 -13.23
CA ARG A 364 -18.48 -3.65 -14.58
C ARG A 364 -17.52 -2.46 -14.64
N GLY A 365 -17.80 -1.38 -13.89
CA GLY A 365 -16.93 -0.22 -13.81
C GLY A 365 -15.57 -0.54 -13.16
N ILE A 366 -15.53 -1.46 -12.20
CA ILE A 366 -14.28 -1.93 -11.60
C ILE A 366 -13.41 -2.64 -12.65
N ASP A 367 -14.00 -3.48 -13.52
CA ASP A 367 -13.25 -4.20 -14.55
C ASP A 367 -12.55 -3.28 -15.56
N VAL A 368 -13.09 -2.10 -15.78
CA VAL A 368 -12.55 -1.08 -16.70
C VAL A 368 -12.23 0.23 -15.98
N SER A 369 -11.86 0.14 -14.73
CA SER A 369 -11.71 1.30 -13.84
C SER A 369 -10.75 2.37 -14.38
N ASN A 370 -9.65 1.99 -15.04
CA ASN A 370 -8.72 2.95 -15.63
C ASN A 370 -9.42 3.81 -16.70
N ALA A 371 -10.23 3.21 -17.58
CA ALA A 371 -10.99 3.95 -18.58
C ALA A 371 -12.06 4.87 -17.96
N VAL A 372 -12.62 4.49 -16.81
CA VAL A 372 -13.50 5.37 -16.02
C VAL A 372 -12.71 6.52 -15.41
N PHE A 373 -11.55 6.25 -14.82
CA PHE A 373 -10.70 7.27 -14.17
C PHE A 373 -10.23 8.34 -15.16
N GLU A 374 -9.82 7.95 -16.35
CA GLU A 374 -9.40 8.86 -17.43
C GLU A 374 -10.46 9.90 -17.79
N ARG A 375 -11.75 9.60 -17.60
CA ARG A 375 -12.86 10.52 -17.91
C ARG A 375 -12.92 11.72 -16.97
N PHE A 376 -12.25 11.68 -15.83
CA PHE A 376 -12.21 12.76 -14.85
C PHE A 376 -10.98 13.64 -14.97
N LEU A 377 -10.07 13.35 -15.88
CA LEU A 377 -8.95 14.24 -16.22
C LEU A 377 -9.50 15.44 -17.02
N LEU A 378 -9.28 16.66 -16.50
CA LEU A 378 -9.80 17.93 -17.06
C LEU A 378 -8.78 18.60 -17.97
#